data_685bb35560dfdd25b9470dd474524719
#
_entry.id   685bb35560dfdd25b9470dd474524719
#
_cell.length_a   1.000
_cell.length_b   1.000
_cell.length_c   1.000
_cell.angle_alpha   90.00
_cell.angle_beta   90.00
_cell.angle_gamma   90.00
#
_symmetry.space_group_name_H-M   'P 1'
#
loop_
_entity.id
_entity.type
_entity.pdbx_description
1 polymer ?
#
loop_
_entity_poly.entity_id
_entity_poly.type
_entity_poly.pdbx_seq_one_letter_code
_entity_poly.pdbx_strand_id
1 'polypeptide(L)'
;MEVLEQKSNMLKEIQPTGNKDTRSGFGDGIVEAARKNSNIVALTADLAGSLKLNQFIKEFPERFFQCGIAEANMMGIAAGLTIGGKIPYTTTFANFSTGRVYDQIRQSIAYSGKNVKICASHAGVTLGEDGATHQILEDIGLMKMLPGMTVIVPCDYNQTKEATLAIADYVGPIYLRFGRPVWPIFTKQEDFKIG
;
A
#
# COMPACT_ATOMS: atom_id res chain seq x y z
N MET A 1 -37.17 -10.17 17.11
CA MET A 1 -37.40 -8.78 16.70
C MET A 1 -36.28 -7.87 17.19
N GLU A 2 -35.93 -7.91 18.46
CA GLU A 2 -34.88 -7.07 19.07
C GLU A 2 -33.51 -7.15 18.40
N VAL A 3 -33.06 -8.34 18.00
CA VAL A 3 -31.77 -8.56 17.28
C VAL A 3 -31.78 -7.96 15.87
N LEU A 4 -32.94 -7.94 15.19
CA LEU A 4 -33.09 -7.33 13.88
C LEU A 4 -33.17 -5.80 13.97
N GLU A 5 -33.73 -5.28 15.05
CA GLU A 5 -33.80 -3.86 15.32
C GLU A 5 -32.45 -3.29 15.74
N GLN A 6 -31.66 -4.02 16.55
CA GLN A 6 -30.26 -3.68 16.85
C GLN A 6 -29.37 -3.69 15.61
N LYS A 7 -29.51 -4.69 14.73
CA LYS A 7 -28.79 -4.72 13.44
C LYS A 7 -29.18 -3.57 12.51
N SER A 8 -30.48 -3.21 12.49
CA SER A 8 -30.98 -2.07 11.72
C SER A 8 -30.44 -0.73 12.24
N ASN A 9 -30.29 -0.59 13.56
CA ASN A 9 -29.73 0.61 14.17
C ASN A 9 -28.23 0.72 13.95
N MET A 10 -27.46 -0.38 14.05
CA MET A 10 -26.03 -0.42 13.69
C MET A 10 -25.79 0.01 12.25
N LEU A 11 -26.63 -0.44 11.30
CA LEU A 11 -26.50 -0.06 9.89
C LEU A 11 -26.87 1.41 9.62
N LYS A 12 -27.71 2.02 10.47
CA LYS A 12 -28.02 3.45 10.40
C LYS A 12 -26.90 4.35 10.93
N GLU A 13 -26.05 3.84 11.82
CA GLU A 13 -24.90 4.56 12.35
C GLU A 13 -23.71 4.59 11.41
N ILE A 14 -23.60 3.62 10.48
CA ILE A 14 -22.52 3.54 9.50
C ILE A 14 -22.97 4.22 8.19
N GLN A 15 -22.99 5.54 8.19
CA GLN A 15 -23.26 6.31 6.97
C GLN A 15 -21.95 6.74 6.32
N PRO A 16 -21.80 6.54 4.99
CA PRO A 16 -20.61 7.01 4.29
C PRO A 16 -20.54 8.55 4.33
N THR A 17 -19.34 9.06 4.61
CA THR A 17 -19.07 10.51 4.65
C THR A 17 -18.70 11.07 3.27
N GLY A 18 -18.54 10.20 2.27
CA GLY A 18 -18.19 10.54 0.91
C GLY A 18 -17.75 9.31 0.13
N ASN A 19 -17.23 9.54 -1.09
CA ASN A 19 -16.68 8.48 -1.93
C ASN A 19 -15.30 8.91 -2.43
N LYS A 20 -14.27 8.08 -2.24
CA LYS A 20 -12.92 8.32 -2.77
C LYS A 20 -12.17 7.00 -2.95
N ASP A 21 -11.27 6.92 -3.91
CA ASP A 21 -10.47 5.71 -4.10
C ASP A 21 -9.32 5.61 -3.08
N THR A 22 -9.00 4.39 -2.70
CA THR A 22 -7.94 4.09 -1.73
C THR A 22 -6.55 4.49 -2.22
N ARG A 23 -6.32 4.51 -3.55
CA ARG A 23 -5.06 4.98 -4.15
C ARG A 23 -4.81 6.45 -3.85
N SER A 24 -5.87 7.28 -3.85
CA SER A 24 -5.77 8.68 -3.44
C SER A 24 -5.41 8.80 -1.95
N GLY A 25 -5.92 7.90 -1.10
CA GLY A 25 -5.49 7.81 0.30
C GLY A 25 -4.00 7.52 0.43
N PHE A 26 -3.49 6.56 -0.34
CA PHE A 26 -2.06 6.28 -0.42
C PHE A 26 -1.26 7.49 -0.92
N GLY A 27 -1.66 8.11 -2.04
CA GLY A 27 -0.96 9.26 -2.61
C GLY A 27 -0.88 10.46 -1.67
N ASP A 28 -1.99 10.79 -1.00
CA ASP A 28 -2.03 11.88 -0.01
C ASP A 28 -1.19 11.51 1.24
N GLY A 29 -1.26 10.26 1.68
CA GLY A 29 -0.52 9.75 2.85
C GLY A 29 1.00 9.76 2.64
N ILE A 30 1.50 9.29 1.50
CA ILE A 30 2.95 9.24 1.25
C ILE A 30 3.56 10.64 1.11
N VAL A 31 2.84 11.60 0.53
CA VAL A 31 3.28 13.00 0.47
C VAL A 31 3.38 13.60 1.86
N GLU A 32 2.36 13.40 2.70
CA GLU A 32 2.35 13.88 4.08
C GLU A 32 3.46 13.21 4.92
N ALA A 33 3.65 11.90 4.80
CA ALA A 33 4.74 11.18 5.46
C ALA A 33 6.12 11.71 5.04
N ALA A 34 6.32 11.95 3.74
CA ALA A 34 7.58 12.44 3.19
C ALA A 34 7.91 13.89 3.62
N ARG A 35 6.91 14.71 3.88
CA ARG A 35 7.11 16.05 4.49
C ARG A 35 7.64 15.96 5.92
N LYS A 36 7.24 14.92 6.67
CA LYS A 36 7.64 14.69 8.06
C LYS A 36 8.99 13.97 8.17
N ASN A 37 9.34 13.12 7.19
CA ASN A 37 10.53 12.28 7.22
C ASN A 37 11.28 12.29 5.89
N SER A 38 12.47 12.90 5.86
CA SER A 38 13.30 13.02 4.65
C SER A 38 13.93 11.69 4.19
N ASN A 39 13.87 10.64 4.99
CA ASN A 39 14.35 9.32 4.61
C ASN A 39 13.35 8.53 3.76
N ILE A 40 12.10 8.97 3.67
CA ILE A 40 11.12 8.34 2.82
C ILE A 40 11.45 8.59 1.35
N VAL A 41 11.52 7.51 0.58
CA VAL A 41 11.71 7.52 -0.87
C VAL A 41 10.65 6.66 -1.54
N ALA A 42 10.22 7.04 -2.74
CA ALA A 42 9.23 6.28 -3.51
C ALA A 42 9.88 5.66 -4.75
N LEU A 43 9.56 4.38 -4.98
CA LEU A 43 10.00 3.65 -6.18
C LEU A 43 8.76 3.16 -6.94
N THR A 44 8.78 3.19 -8.26
CA THR A 44 7.70 2.65 -9.08
C THR A 44 8.23 1.85 -10.28
N ALA A 45 7.43 0.87 -10.72
CA ALA A 45 7.65 0.12 -11.95
C ALA A 45 6.69 0.62 -13.04
N ASP A 46 6.96 1.84 -13.53
CA ASP A 46 6.24 2.52 -14.62
C ASP A 46 4.73 2.76 -14.39
N LEU A 47 4.30 2.87 -13.13
CA LEU A 47 2.89 3.05 -12.76
C LEU A 47 2.63 4.28 -11.85
N ALA A 48 3.48 5.30 -11.93
CA ALA A 48 3.43 6.47 -11.06
C ALA A 48 2.04 7.15 -11.01
N GLY A 49 1.43 7.38 -12.15
CA GLY A 49 0.10 7.99 -12.25
C GLY A 49 -1.01 7.10 -11.66
N SER A 50 -0.95 5.79 -11.91
CA SER A 50 -1.91 4.81 -11.39
C SER A 50 -1.87 4.72 -9.86
N LEU A 51 -0.69 4.91 -9.27
CA LEU A 51 -0.45 4.89 -7.82
C LEU A 51 -0.54 6.28 -7.16
N LYS A 52 -1.01 7.30 -7.90
CA LYS A 52 -1.18 8.68 -7.40
C LYS A 52 0.10 9.35 -6.87
N LEU A 53 1.26 9.03 -7.44
CA LEU A 53 2.55 9.58 -7.02
C LEU A 53 2.87 10.96 -7.61
N ASN A 54 2.03 11.52 -8.48
CA ASN A 54 2.31 12.77 -9.20
C ASN A 54 2.68 13.94 -8.26
N GLN A 55 1.98 14.06 -7.12
CA GLN A 55 2.28 15.10 -6.13
C GLN A 55 3.60 14.83 -5.41
N PHE A 56 3.90 13.56 -5.08
CA PHE A 56 5.19 13.18 -4.50
C PHE A 56 6.35 13.53 -5.44
N ILE A 57 6.24 13.20 -6.73
CA ILE A 57 7.24 13.50 -7.74
C ILE A 57 7.47 15.00 -7.86
N LYS A 58 6.39 15.79 -7.82
CA LYS A 58 6.48 17.26 -7.91
C LYS A 58 7.19 17.89 -6.71
N GLU A 59 6.92 17.39 -5.49
CA GLU A 59 7.50 17.95 -4.25
C GLU A 59 8.88 17.40 -3.93
N PHE A 60 9.16 16.14 -4.30
CA PHE A 60 10.38 15.42 -3.89
C PHE A 60 11.01 14.66 -5.07
N PRO A 61 11.34 15.35 -6.19
CA PRO A 61 11.87 14.66 -7.39
C PRO A 61 13.15 13.88 -7.11
N GLU A 62 14.00 14.32 -6.19
CA GLU A 62 15.26 13.69 -5.81
C GLU A 62 15.07 12.43 -4.93
N ARG A 63 13.84 12.19 -4.45
CA ARG A 63 13.46 11.03 -3.63
C ARG A 63 12.54 10.06 -4.38
N PHE A 64 12.39 10.25 -5.68
CA PHE A 64 11.59 9.39 -6.54
C PHE A 64 12.46 8.62 -7.53
N PHE A 65 12.23 7.29 -7.62
CA PHE A 65 12.97 6.40 -8.50
C PHE A 65 12.02 5.67 -9.45
N GLN A 66 12.18 5.94 -10.74
CA GLN A 66 11.51 5.17 -11.78
C GLN A 66 12.39 3.99 -12.16
N CYS A 67 11.90 2.76 -11.90
CA CYS A 67 12.65 1.52 -12.15
C CYS A 67 12.32 0.87 -13.50
N GLY A 68 11.40 1.44 -14.28
CA GLY A 68 10.86 0.81 -15.48
C GLY A 68 9.97 -0.40 -15.14
N ILE A 69 9.56 -1.16 -16.15
CA ILE A 69 8.79 -2.41 -15.97
C ILE A 69 9.75 -3.52 -15.51
N ALA A 70 10.31 -3.36 -14.31
CA ALA A 70 11.34 -4.23 -13.75
C ALA A 70 11.15 -4.38 -12.22
N GLU A 71 10.03 -4.97 -11.82
CA GLU A 71 9.61 -5.07 -10.42
C GLU A 71 10.61 -5.85 -9.56
N ALA A 72 11.24 -6.90 -10.10
CA ALA A 72 12.27 -7.64 -9.37
C ALA A 72 13.48 -6.75 -9.05
N ASN A 73 13.92 -5.93 -10.00
CA ASN A 73 14.99 -4.94 -9.79
C ASN A 73 14.56 -3.87 -8.77
N MET A 74 13.32 -3.38 -8.86
CA MET A 74 12.75 -2.42 -7.90
C MET A 74 12.82 -2.94 -6.46
N MET A 75 12.49 -4.22 -6.21
CA MET A 75 12.58 -4.83 -4.88
C MET A 75 14.04 -4.92 -4.39
N GLY A 76 14.98 -5.24 -5.29
CA GLY A 76 16.42 -5.25 -4.97
C GLY A 76 16.95 -3.86 -4.62
N ILE A 77 16.59 -2.84 -5.41
CA ILE A 77 16.96 -1.43 -5.15
C ILE A 77 16.39 -0.99 -3.82
N ALA A 78 15.11 -1.27 -3.54
CA ALA A 78 14.48 -0.92 -2.29
C ALA A 78 15.19 -1.55 -1.09
N ALA A 79 15.52 -2.83 -1.15
CA ALA A 79 16.28 -3.51 -0.10
C ALA A 79 17.64 -2.84 0.13
N GLY A 80 18.35 -2.48 -0.95
CA GLY A 80 19.65 -1.77 -0.89
C GLY A 80 19.55 -0.38 -0.26
N LEU A 81 18.53 0.39 -0.60
CA LEU A 81 18.31 1.74 -0.04
C LEU A 81 18.12 1.73 1.47
N THR A 82 17.59 0.64 2.05
CA THR A 82 17.47 0.51 3.51
C THR A 82 18.82 0.46 4.22
N ILE A 83 19.88 -0.02 3.55
CA ILE A 83 21.24 -0.06 4.10
C ILE A 83 21.77 1.38 4.32
N GLY A 84 21.38 2.30 3.44
CA GLY A 84 21.66 3.74 3.57
C GLY A 84 20.68 4.50 4.49
N GLY A 85 19.86 3.79 5.27
CA GLY A 85 18.91 4.41 6.21
C GLY A 85 17.65 4.98 5.56
N LYS A 86 17.38 4.67 4.29
CA LYS A 86 16.15 5.11 3.63
C LYS A 86 14.97 4.20 4.00
N ILE A 87 13.77 4.75 3.87
CA ILE A 87 12.50 4.06 4.06
C ILE A 87 11.80 4.00 2.69
N PRO A 88 12.08 2.96 1.89
CA PRO A 88 11.53 2.87 0.54
C PRO A 88 10.08 2.38 0.54
N TYR A 89 9.23 3.11 -0.19
CA TYR A 89 7.87 2.74 -0.55
C TYR A 89 7.90 2.26 -2.01
N THR A 90 7.83 0.95 -2.24
CA THR A 90 7.73 0.38 -3.59
C THR A 90 6.29 0.39 -4.05
N THR A 91 6.03 0.75 -5.30
CA THR A 91 4.68 0.96 -5.80
C THR A 91 4.47 0.34 -7.18
N THR A 92 3.55 -0.61 -7.26
CA THR A 92 3.04 -1.19 -8.51
C THR A 92 1.71 -1.90 -8.24
N PHE A 93 1.16 -2.66 -9.20
CA PHE A 93 -0.03 -3.45 -8.96
C PHE A 93 0.26 -4.66 -8.06
N ALA A 94 -0.76 -5.14 -7.34
CA ALA A 94 -0.60 -6.19 -6.34
C ALA A 94 -0.01 -7.48 -6.91
N ASN A 95 -0.42 -7.90 -8.11
CA ASN A 95 0.15 -9.06 -8.80
C ASN A 95 1.65 -8.89 -9.05
N PHE A 96 2.04 -7.70 -9.49
CA PHE A 96 3.43 -7.40 -9.83
C PHE A 96 4.31 -7.13 -8.60
N SER A 97 3.68 -6.67 -7.50
CA SER A 97 4.34 -6.47 -6.20
C SER A 97 4.53 -7.76 -5.42
N THR A 98 3.87 -8.86 -5.76
CA THR A 98 3.85 -10.08 -4.94
C THR A 98 4.19 -11.33 -5.74
N GLY A 99 3.27 -11.83 -6.56
CA GLY A 99 3.43 -13.09 -7.28
C GLY A 99 4.67 -13.11 -8.20
N ARG A 100 4.83 -12.03 -9.01
CA ARG A 100 5.93 -11.92 -9.98
C ARG A 100 7.31 -11.84 -9.33
N VAL A 101 7.42 -11.30 -8.11
CA VAL A 101 8.68 -10.96 -7.44
C VAL A 101 8.81 -11.60 -6.06
N TYR A 102 8.09 -12.69 -5.83
CA TYR A 102 8.01 -13.33 -4.52
C TYR A 102 9.37 -13.71 -3.96
N ASP A 103 10.26 -14.27 -4.78
CA ASP A 103 11.59 -14.67 -4.34
C ASP A 103 12.44 -13.46 -3.92
N GLN A 104 12.40 -12.34 -4.67
CA GLN A 104 13.10 -11.11 -4.30
C GLN A 104 12.62 -10.56 -2.96
N ILE A 105 11.32 -10.57 -2.73
CA ILE A 105 10.75 -10.14 -1.43
C ILE A 105 11.21 -11.09 -0.32
N ARG A 106 11.12 -12.40 -0.57
CA ARG A 106 11.50 -13.41 0.42
C ARG A 106 12.95 -13.28 0.83
N GLN A 107 13.87 -13.21 -0.13
CA GLN A 107 15.32 -13.20 0.13
C GLN A 107 15.84 -11.84 0.56
N SER A 108 15.53 -10.81 -0.26
CA SER A 108 16.17 -9.49 -0.10
C SER A 108 15.47 -8.62 0.94
N ILE A 109 14.20 -8.86 1.24
CA ILE A 109 13.40 -8.01 2.14
C ILE A 109 13.05 -8.74 3.43
N ALA A 110 12.25 -9.82 3.37
CA ALA A 110 11.73 -10.49 4.56
C ALA A 110 12.83 -11.22 5.33
N TYR A 111 13.56 -12.14 4.69
CA TYR A 111 14.67 -12.87 5.32
C TYR A 111 15.75 -11.94 5.87
N SER A 112 16.04 -10.87 5.14
CA SER A 112 17.06 -9.87 5.53
C SER A 112 16.54 -8.81 6.50
N GLY A 113 15.27 -8.87 6.93
CA GLY A 113 14.65 -7.94 7.90
C GLY A 113 14.66 -6.48 7.44
N LYS A 114 14.51 -6.21 6.14
CA LYS A 114 14.63 -4.87 5.58
C LYS A 114 13.36 -4.03 5.76
N ASN A 115 13.55 -2.76 6.09
CA ASN A 115 12.46 -1.81 6.34
C ASN A 115 11.86 -1.27 5.02
N VAL A 116 11.26 -2.15 4.22
CA VAL A 116 10.63 -1.83 2.93
C VAL A 116 9.12 -1.82 3.07
N LYS A 117 8.46 -0.80 2.50
CA LYS A 117 7.01 -0.67 2.42
C LYS A 117 6.54 -1.06 1.03
N ILE A 118 6.01 -2.26 0.88
CA ILE A 118 5.48 -2.77 -0.39
C ILE A 118 4.03 -2.30 -0.51
N CYS A 119 3.81 -1.23 -1.30
CA CYS A 119 2.51 -0.58 -1.44
C CYS A 119 1.87 -0.99 -2.77
N ALA A 120 0.88 -1.85 -2.70
CA ALA A 120 0.32 -2.57 -3.82
C ALA A 120 -1.14 -2.18 -4.10
N SER A 121 -1.37 -1.57 -5.25
CA SER A 121 -2.72 -1.19 -5.69
C SER A 121 -3.33 -2.23 -6.62
N HIS A 122 -4.58 -1.97 -7.05
CA HIS A 122 -5.31 -2.82 -8.00
C HIS A 122 -5.41 -4.28 -7.54
N ALA A 123 -5.55 -4.48 -6.23
CA ALA A 123 -5.56 -5.79 -5.62
C ALA A 123 -6.86 -6.57 -5.90
N GLY A 124 -6.75 -7.89 -5.96
CA GLY A 124 -7.87 -8.81 -6.18
C GLY A 124 -8.51 -8.64 -7.55
N VAL A 125 -9.80 -8.93 -7.63
CA VAL A 125 -10.61 -8.80 -8.87
C VAL A 125 -10.98 -7.36 -9.20
N THR A 126 -10.76 -6.42 -8.26
CA THR A 126 -11.12 -5.01 -8.42
C THR A 126 -10.25 -4.25 -9.41
N LEU A 127 -9.19 -4.87 -9.91
CA LEU A 127 -8.39 -4.35 -11.01
C LEU A 127 -9.26 -4.04 -12.23
N GLY A 128 -10.21 -4.92 -12.58
CA GLY A 128 -11.21 -4.70 -13.60
C GLY A 128 -10.80 -5.20 -14.99
N GLU A 129 -10.85 -4.34 -15.99
CA GLU A 129 -10.79 -4.68 -17.43
C GLU A 129 -9.47 -5.26 -17.92
N ASP A 130 -8.35 -5.06 -17.23
CA ASP A 130 -7.06 -5.68 -17.59
C ASP A 130 -7.08 -7.22 -17.40
N GLY A 131 -8.05 -7.73 -16.66
CA GLY A 131 -8.39 -9.15 -16.57
C GLY A 131 -7.41 -10.00 -15.77
N ALA A 132 -7.51 -11.31 -15.98
CA ALA A 132 -6.87 -12.34 -15.16
C ALA A 132 -5.33 -12.28 -15.13
N THR A 133 -4.69 -11.72 -16.16
CA THR A 133 -3.21 -11.56 -16.19
C THR A 133 -2.69 -10.52 -15.23
N HIS A 134 -3.55 -9.63 -14.75
CA HIS A 134 -3.23 -8.52 -13.85
C HIS A 134 -3.89 -8.67 -12.47
N GLN A 135 -5.01 -9.41 -12.38
CA GLN A 135 -5.69 -9.72 -11.13
C GLN A 135 -4.85 -10.69 -10.28
N ILE A 136 -4.99 -10.61 -8.96
CA ILE A 136 -4.37 -11.55 -8.02
C ILE A 136 -5.31 -11.81 -6.84
N LEU A 137 -5.45 -13.07 -6.44
CA LEU A 137 -6.27 -13.50 -5.30
C LEU A 137 -5.41 -13.98 -4.14
N GLU A 138 -4.21 -14.46 -4.43
CA GLU A 138 -3.29 -15.14 -3.50
C GLU A 138 -2.28 -14.21 -2.80
N ASP A 139 -2.27 -12.93 -3.12
CA ASP A 139 -1.30 -11.95 -2.63
C ASP A 139 -1.20 -11.88 -1.10
N ILE A 140 -2.34 -11.86 -0.40
CA ILE A 140 -2.38 -11.87 1.06
C ILE A 140 -1.75 -13.17 1.59
N GLY A 141 -2.10 -14.32 1.00
CA GLY A 141 -1.55 -15.62 1.37
C GLY A 141 -0.03 -15.66 1.20
N LEU A 142 0.47 -15.24 0.04
CA LEU A 142 1.90 -15.18 -0.26
C LEU A 142 2.66 -14.33 0.76
N MET A 143 2.16 -13.13 1.07
CA MET A 143 2.84 -12.22 1.99
C MET A 143 2.76 -12.70 3.44
N LYS A 144 1.66 -13.32 3.86
CA LYS A 144 1.53 -13.90 5.22
C LYS A 144 2.45 -15.09 5.47
N MET A 145 2.92 -15.78 4.42
CA MET A 145 3.88 -16.88 4.55
C MET A 145 5.30 -16.41 4.87
N LEU A 146 5.59 -15.12 4.70
CA LEU A 146 6.93 -14.57 4.93
C LEU A 146 7.11 -14.16 6.40
N PRO A 147 8.06 -14.76 7.15
CA PRO A 147 8.33 -14.36 8.52
C PRO A 147 8.67 -12.88 8.64
N GLY A 148 8.08 -12.22 9.64
CA GLY A 148 8.30 -10.79 9.90
C GLY A 148 7.53 -9.83 8.98
N MET A 149 6.83 -10.32 7.96
CA MET A 149 6.00 -9.48 7.08
C MET A 149 4.70 -9.07 7.80
N THR A 150 4.46 -7.78 7.88
CA THR A 150 3.17 -7.23 8.33
C THR A 150 2.29 -6.96 7.12
N VAL A 151 1.05 -7.48 7.14
CA VAL A 151 0.07 -7.30 6.07
C VAL A 151 -1.04 -6.37 6.54
N ILE A 152 -1.25 -5.26 5.81
CA ILE A 152 -2.28 -4.25 6.11
C ILE A 152 -3.21 -4.12 4.90
N VAL A 153 -4.52 -4.27 5.15
CA VAL A 153 -5.57 -4.19 4.12
C VAL A 153 -6.61 -3.15 4.54
N PRO A 154 -6.36 -1.87 4.28
CA PRO A 154 -7.30 -0.81 4.63
C PRO A 154 -8.57 -0.90 3.77
N CYS A 155 -9.73 -0.58 4.35
CA CYS A 155 -11.02 -0.72 3.70
C CYS A 155 -11.44 0.50 2.85
N ASP A 156 -10.97 1.71 3.19
CA ASP A 156 -11.35 2.94 2.51
C ASP A 156 -10.20 3.96 2.40
N TYR A 157 -10.52 5.14 1.87
CA TYR A 157 -9.57 6.23 1.70
C TYR A 157 -8.91 6.65 3.03
N ASN A 158 -9.70 6.85 4.09
CA ASN A 158 -9.18 7.32 5.37
C ASN A 158 -8.23 6.31 5.99
N GLN A 159 -8.62 5.04 6.07
CA GLN A 159 -7.73 3.99 6.56
C GLN A 159 -6.47 3.83 5.69
N THR A 160 -6.58 3.97 4.37
CA THR A 160 -5.40 3.87 3.50
C THR A 160 -4.44 5.01 3.74
N LYS A 161 -4.95 6.24 3.92
CA LYS A 161 -4.12 7.40 4.23
C LYS A 161 -3.40 7.22 5.56
N GLU A 162 -4.13 6.87 6.63
CA GLU A 162 -3.55 6.71 7.96
C GLU A 162 -2.60 5.50 8.03
N ALA A 163 -2.91 4.39 7.37
CA ALA A 163 -1.99 3.26 7.24
C ALA A 163 -0.69 3.68 6.57
N THR A 164 -0.77 4.47 5.49
CA THR A 164 0.42 4.97 4.76
C THR A 164 1.29 5.87 5.64
N LEU A 165 0.68 6.69 6.49
CA LEU A 165 1.39 7.51 7.48
C LEU A 165 2.03 6.65 8.58
N ALA A 166 1.25 5.75 9.18
CA ALA A 166 1.68 4.95 10.34
C ALA A 166 2.83 4.00 10.01
N ILE A 167 2.87 3.44 8.79
CA ILE A 167 3.96 2.54 8.39
C ILE A 167 5.31 3.24 8.24
N ALA A 168 5.37 4.57 8.16
CA ALA A 168 6.62 5.31 8.13
C ALA A 168 7.45 5.09 9.39
N ASP A 169 6.78 5.00 10.55
CA ASP A 169 7.41 4.81 11.85
C ASP A 169 7.53 3.33 12.26
N TYR A 170 6.87 2.43 11.54
CA TYR A 170 6.94 1.01 11.78
C TYR A 170 8.22 0.42 11.17
N VAL A 171 9.09 -0.17 11.99
CA VAL A 171 10.33 -0.79 11.51
C VAL A 171 10.08 -2.24 11.12
N GLY A 172 10.34 -2.56 9.86
CA GLY A 172 10.18 -3.91 9.31
C GLY A 172 9.49 -3.91 7.93
N PRO A 173 9.44 -5.09 7.29
CA PRO A 173 8.78 -5.23 6.00
C PRO A 173 7.25 -5.15 6.15
N ILE A 174 6.62 -4.36 5.30
CA ILE A 174 5.16 -4.20 5.27
C ILE A 174 4.64 -4.41 3.86
N TYR A 175 3.53 -5.13 3.76
CA TYR A 175 2.68 -5.21 2.58
C TYR A 175 1.39 -4.42 2.83
N LEU A 176 1.27 -3.25 2.21
CA LEU A 176 0.07 -2.41 2.23
C LEU A 176 -0.73 -2.65 0.95
N ARG A 177 -1.90 -3.26 1.08
CA ARG A 177 -2.75 -3.73 -0.02
C ARG A 177 -4.00 -2.87 -0.19
N PHE A 178 -4.23 -2.31 -1.36
CA PHE A 178 -5.43 -1.51 -1.63
C PHE A 178 -5.98 -1.70 -3.05
N GLY A 179 -7.24 -1.32 -3.25
CA GLY A 179 -7.98 -1.53 -4.49
C GLY A 179 -7.83 -0.39 -5.51
N ARG A 180 -8.50 -0.55 -6.68
CA ARG A 180 -8.59 0.44 -7.76
C ARG A 180 -9.84 1.32 -7.66
N PRO A 181 -11.04 0.77 -7.37
CA PRO A 181 -12.28 1.53 -7.48
C PRO A 181 -12.41 2.65 -6.46
N VAL A 182 -13.35 3.54 -6.74
CA VAL A 182 -13.87 4.49 -5.76
C VAL A 182 -14.78 3.73 -4.79
N TRP A 183 -14.56 3.92 -3.51
CA TRP A 183 -15.32 3.31 -2.42
C TRP A 183 -15.98 4.36 -1.54
N PRO A 184 -17.11 4.01 -0.88
CA PRO A 184 -17.62 4.82 0.22
C PRO A 184 -16.60 4.94 1.35
N ILE A 185 -16.56 6.09 2.01
CA ILE A 185 -15.72 6.35 3.18
C ILE A 185 -16.56 6.13 4.44
N PHE A 186 -16.18 5.16 5.25
CA PHE A 186 -16.89 4.81 6.50
C PHE A 186 -16.06 5.08 7.74
N THR A 187 -14.72 5.09 7.62
CA THR A 187 -13.84 5.20 8.76
C THR A 187 -13.48 6.65 9.07
N LYS A 188 -13.06 6.89 10.30
CA LYS A 188 -12.44 8.14 10.69
C LYS A 188 -10.93 7.97 10.77
N GLN A 189 -10.19 9.04 10.49
CA GLN A 189 -8.74 9.01 10.49
C GLN A 189 -8.16 8.68 11.88
N GLU A 190 -8.75 9.28 12.93
CA GLU A 190 -8.33 9.11 14.31
C GLU A 190 -8.51 7.69 14.87
N ASP A 191 -9.32 6.85 14.22
CA ASP A 191 -9.60 5.49 14.68
C ASP A 191 -8.58 4.45 14.18
N PHE A 192 -7.65 4.84 13.29
CA PHE A 192 -6.70 3.90 12.71
C PHE A 192 -5.56 3.56 13.69
N LYS A 193 -5.32 2.26 13.88
CA LYS A 193 -4.18 1.70 14.61
C LYS A 193 -3.66 0.46 13.89
N ILE A 194 -2.34 0.25 13.90
CA ILE A 194 -1.72 -1.00 13.45
C ILE A 194 -1.78 -2.00 14.60
N GLY A 195 -2.36 -3.19 14.35
CA GLY A 195 -2.47 -4.27 15.33
C GLY A 195 -3.86 -4.50 15.85
#